data_4124e3e6ba11fee2154a582d9a3c0122
#
_entry.id   4124e3e6ba11fee2154a582d9a3c0122
#
_cell.length_a   1.000
_cell.length_b   1.000
_cell.length_c   1.000
_cell.angle_alpha   90.00
_cell.angle_beta   90.00
_cell.angle_gamma   90.00
#
_symmetry.space_group_name_H-M   'P 1'
#
loop_
_entity.id
_entity.type
_entity.pdbx_description
1 polymer ?
#
loop_
_entity_poly.entity_id
_entity_poly.type
_entity_poly.pdbx_seq_one_letter_code
_entity_poly.pdbx_strand_id
1 'polypeptide(L)'
;MSDFTRDEVIETVHKLIKADLPGIDLSEADLSRADLYKANLTGANLSRANLNSTTLTWAQLYQADLQGARLGHADLRWADLRQANLSGARLTTANLRWAYLKGAKYDQHTEFPNGFDPVAAWMVLSVE
;
A
#
# COMPACT_ATOMS: atom_id res chain seq x y z
N MET A 1 17.35 5.23 6.05
CA MET A 1 18.09 4.09 5.47
C MET A 1 17.30 2.83 5.74
N SER A 2 17.12 1.98 4.76
CA SER A 2 16.34 0.76 4.95
C SER A 2 17.23 -0.37 5.49
N ASP A 3 16.60 -1.30 6.22
CA ASP A 3 17.27 -2.47 6.79
C ASP A 3 17.66 -3.51 5.73
N PHE A 4 16.97 -3.45 4.55
CA PHE A 4 17.04 -4.50 3.55
C PHE A 4 17.22 -3.94 2.14
N THR A 5 17.90 -4.69 1.29
CA THR A 5 17.89 -4.46 -0.16
C THR A 5 16.61 -5.04 -0.75
N ARG A 6 16.32 -4.68 -2.02
CA ARG A 6 15.18 -5.23 -2.74
C ARG A 6 15.18 -6.77 -2.77
N ASP A 7 16.33 -7.37 -3.08
CA ASP A 7 16.44 -8.83 -3.21
C ASP A 7 16.23 -9.52 -1.85
N GLU A 8 16.78 -8.96 -0.80
CA GLU A 8 16.59 -9.49 0.56
C GLU A 8 15.12 -9.47 0.97
N VAL A 9 14.39 -8.39 0.66
CA VAL A 9 12.97 -8.28 0.95
C VAL A 9 12.19 -9.36 0.19
N ILE A 10 12.47 -9.56 -1.09
CA ILE A 10 11.76 -10.55 -1.90
C ILE A 10 12.01 -11.97 -1.35
N GLU A 11 13.22 -12.26 -0.90
CA GLU A 11 13.56 -13.57 -0.34
C GLU A 11 12.91 -13.83 1.03
N THR A 12 12.71 -12.77 1.83
CA THR A 12 12.21 -12.89 3.21
C THR A 12 10.79 -12.33 3.38
N VAL A 13 10.02 -12.33 2.30
CA VAL A 13 8.72 -11.66 2.21
C VAL A 13 7.72 -12.01 3.32
N HIS A 14 7.83 -13.16 3.93
CA HIS A 14 6.91 -13.59 4.98
C HIS A 14 7.30 -13.12 6.40
N LYS A 15 8.43 -12.40 6.56
CA LYS A 15 8.97 -12.05 7.87
C LYS A 15 9.43 -10.59 7.91
N LEU A 16 8.57 -9.68 7.47
CA LEU A 16 8.94 -8.27 7.37
C LEU A 16 8.25 -7.39 8.42
N ILE A 17 7.79 -7.99 9.50
CA ILE A 17 7.15 -7.27 10.61
C ILE A 17 8.10 -6.16 11.10
N LYS A 18 7.59 -4.92 11.13
CA LYS A 18 8.33 -3.73 11.57
C LYS A 18 9.61 -3.45 10.76
N ALA A 19 9.76 -4.05 9.58
CA ALA A 19 10.92 -3.79 8.74
C ALA A 19 11.02 -2.31 8.38
N ASP A 20 12.24 -1.78 8.34
CA ASP A 20 12.49 -0.39 7.99
C ASP A 20 12.88 -0.31 6.52
N LEU A 21 11.92 0.04 5.66
CA LEU A 21 12.06 -0.02 4.21
C LEU A 21 11.71 1.32 3.51
N PRO A 22 12.08 2.50 4.07
CA PRO A 22 11.69 3.76 3.45
C PRO A 22 12.35 3.92 2.09
N GLY A 23 11.56 4.36 1.09
CA GLY A 23 12.04 4.65 -0.24
C GLY A 23 12.49 3.44 -1.05
N ILE A 24 12.28 2.23 -0.57
CA ILE A 24 12.73 1.02 -1.28
C ILE A 24 11.96 0.83 -2.59
N ASP A 25 12.63 0.32 -3.62
CA ASP A 25 11.99 -0.03 -4.89
C ASP A 25 11.55 -1.50 -4.86
N LEU A 26 10.25 -1.70 -4.70
CA LEU A 26 9.59 -3.00 -4.75
C LEU A 26 8.56 -3.04 -5.89
N SER A 27 8.76 -2.21 -6.91
CA SER A 27 7.86 -2.19 -8.06
C SER A 27 7.78 -3.57 -8.71
N GLU A 28 6.56 -3.97 -9.04
CA GLU A 28 6.22 -5.24 -9.68
C GLU A 28 6.60 -6.49 -8.84
N ALA A 29 7.05 -6.31 -7.62
CA ALA A 29 7.43 -7.43 -6.76
C ALA A 29 6.22 -8.26 -6.33
N ASP A 30 6.43 -9.55 -6.17
CA ASP A 30 5.43 -10.44 -5.59
C ASP A 30 5.61 -10.45 -4.07
N LEU A 31 4.77 -9.68 -3.39
CA LEU A 31 4.73 -9.58 -1.93
C LEU A 31 3.46 -10.21 -1.38
N SER A 32 2.80 -11.06 -2.17
CA SER A 32 1.55 -11.66 -1.74
C SER A 32 1.74 -12.45 -0.44
N ARG A 33 0.78 -12.30 0.46
CA ARG A 33 0.75 -12.92 1.78
C ARG A 33 1.87 -12.48 2.73
N ALA A 34 2.63 -11.46 2.37
CA ALA A 34 3.68 -10.92 3.24
C ALA A 34 3.08 -10.38 4.54
N ASP A 35 3.82 -10.53 5.62
CA ASP A 35 3.48 -9.90 6.88
C ASP A 35 4.31 -8.64 7.04
N LEU A 36 3.67 -7.50 6.78
CA LEU A 36 4.29 -6.17 6.81
C LEU A 36 3.71 -5.33 7.97
N TYR A 37 3.27 -5.99 9.03
CA TYR A 37 2.72 -5.31 10.20
C TYR A 37 3.70 -4.26 10.71
N LYS A 38 3.22 -3.02 10.81
CA LYS A 38 4.02 -1.86 11.27
C LYS A 38 5.29 -1.60 10.46
N ALA A 39 5.43 -2.16 9.27
CA ALA A 39 6.60 -1.88 8.43
C ALA A 39 6.62 -0.40 8.03
N ASN A 40 7.81 0.16 7.92
CA ASN A 40 7.99 1.52 7.41
C ASN A 40 8.28 1.45 5.92
N LEU A 41 7.26 1.76 5.12
CA LEU A 41 7.32 1.81 3.66
C LEU A 41 7.12 3.24 3.15
N THR A 42 7.45 4.23 3.97
CA THR A 42 7.32 5.64 3.60
C THR A 42 8.09 5.92 2.32
N GLY A 43 7.41 6.47 1.32
CA GLY A 43 8.01 6.78 0.03
C GLY A 43 8.42 5.58 -0.81
N ALA A 44 8.09 4.37 -0.41
CA ALA A 44 8.45 3.17 -1.16
C ALA A 44 7.75 3.14 -2.52
N ASN A 45 8.43 2.55 -3.50
CA ASN A 45 7.84 2.29 -4.81
C ASN A 45 7.26 0.87 -4.80
N LEU A 46 5.94 0.78 -4.72
CA LEU A 46 5.17 -0.45 -4.76
C LEU A 46 4.29 -0.51 -6.01
N SER A 47 4.63 0.28 -7.03
CA SER A 47 3.82 0.33 -8.24
C SER A 47 3.75 -1.05 -8.89
N ARG A 48 2.53 -1.45 -9.22
CA ARG A 48 2.20 -2.74 -9.83
C ARG A 48 2.66 -3.97 -9.02
N ALA A 49 2.99 -3.78 -7.75
CA ALA A 49 3.33 -4.90 -6.88
C ALA A 49 2.10 -5.78 -6.60
N ASN A 50 2.34 -7.05 -6.39
CA ASN A 50 1.30 -7.95 -5.93
C ASN A 50 1.30 -7.96 -4.40
N LEU A 51 0.33 -7.26 -3.81
CA LEU A 51 0.15 -7.16 -2.37
C LEU A 51 -1.12 -7.91 -1.92
N ASN A 52 -1.56 -8.87 -2.72
CA ASN A 52 -2.74 -9.65 -2.37
C ASN A 52 -2.53 -10.39 -1.05
N SER A 53 -3.52 -10.31 -0.18
CA SER A 53 -3.52 -11.01 1.12
C SER A 53 -2.39 -10.59 2.07
N THR A 54 -1.81 -9.41 1.87
CA THR A 54 -0.77 -8.90 2.78
C THR A 54 -1.37 -8.41 4.08
N THR A 55 -0.59 -8.50 5.15
CA THR A 55 -0.88 -7.82 6.41
C THR A 55 -0.13 -6.49 6.40
N LEU A 56 -0.88 -5.39 6.32
CA LEU A 56 -0.33 -4.03 6.33
C LEU A 56 -0.92 -3.19 7.46
N THR A 57 -1.44 -3.85 8.49
CA THR A 57 -1.99 -3.12 9.64
C THR A 57 -0.90 -2.28 10.29
N TRP A 58 -1.22 -1.01 10.56
CA TRP A 58 -0.31 -0.03 11.14
C TRP A 58 0.94 0.25 10.29
N ALA A 59 0.99 -0.21 9.04
CA ALA A 59 2.13 0.08 8.17
C ALA A 59 2.18 1.57 7.83
N GLN A 60 3.38 2.10 7.66
CA GLN A 60 3.60 3.47 7.22
C GLN A 60 3.79 3.46 5.70
N LEU A 61 2.82 3.99 4.99
CA LEU A 61 2.81 4.08 3.53
C LEU A 61 2.70 5.55 3.07
N TYR A 62 3.11 6.48 3.93
CA TYR A 62 3.08 7.90 3.62
C TYR A 62 3.87 8.16 2.33
N GLN A 63 3.23 8.81 1.36
CA GLN A 63 3.82 9.11 0.05
C GLN A 63 4.30 7.89 -0.74
N ALA A 64 3.88 6.68 -0.39
CA ALA A 64 4.23 5.49 -1.15
C ALA A 64 3.55 5.50 -2.53
N ASP A 65 4.20 4.92 -3.52
CA ASP A 65 3.65 4.74 -4.85
C ASP A 65 3.02 3.35 -4.95
N LEU A 66 1.69 3.32 -5.01
CA LEU A 66 0.89 2.10 -5.11
C LEU A 66 0.14 2.05 -6.44
N GLN A 67 0.60 2.79 -7.45
CA GLN A 67 -0.06 2.81 -8.75
C GLN A 67 -0.16 1.40 -9.33
N GLY A 68 -1.38 1.00 -9.68
CA GLY A 68 -1.62 -0.31 -10.29
C GLY A 68 -1.36 -1.49 -9.37
N ALA A 69 -1.11 -1.28 -8.10
CA ALA A 69 -0.86 -2.37 -7.15
C ALA A 69 -2.13 -3.21 -6.94
N ARG A 70 -1.94 -4.50 -6.72
CA ARG A 70 -3.03 -5.42 -6.38
C ARG A 70 -3.06 -5.60 -4.88
N LEU A 71 -4.19 -5.27 -4.27
CA LEU A 71 -4.38 -5.27 -2.82
C LEU A 71 -5.60 -6.10 -2.41
N GLY A 72 -5.93 -7.12 -3.21
CA GLY A 72 -7.03 -8.02 -2.88
C GLY A 72 -6.81 -8.68 -1.52
N HIS A 73 -7.83 -8.63 -0.66
CA HIS A 73 -7.79 -9.19 0.69
C HIS A 73 -6.66 -8.64 1.57
N ALA A 74 -6.03 -7.55 1.18
CA ALA A 74 -5.02 -6.90 2.02
C ALA A 74 -5.67 -6.28 3.26
N ASP A 75 -4.99 -6.38 4.38
CA ASP A 75 -5.44 -5.77 5.63
C ASP A 75 -4.68 -4.45 5.82
N LEU A 76 -5.37 -3.35 5.55
CA LEU A 76 -4.81 -1.99 5.65
C LEU A 76 -5.37 -1.23 6.86
N ARG A 77 -5.93 -1.93 7.83
CA ARG A 77 -6.48 -1.27 9.01
C ARG A 77 -5.39 -0.47 9.73
N TRP A 78 -5.71 0.79 10.05
CA TRP A 78 -4.80 1.71 10.72
C TRP A 78 -3.52 2.04 9.93
N ALA A 79 -3.41 1.65 8.67
CA ALA A 79 -2.27 2.01 7.83
C ALA A 79 -2.27 3.51 7.55
N ASP A 80 -1.08 4.09 7.47
CA ASP A 80 -0.92 5.50 7.10
C ASP A 80 -0.67 5.61 5.60
N LEU A 81 -1.72 5.89 4.84
CA LEU A 81 -1.70 6.05 3.39
C LEU A 81 -1.78 7.52 2.97
N ARG A 82 -1.50 8.43 3.90
CA ARG A 82 -1.59 9.86 3.56
C ARG A 82 -0.63 10.18 2.42
N GLN A 83 -1.16 10.88 1.43
CA GLN A 83 -0.44 11.30 0.23
C GLN A 83 0.14 10.15 -0.60
N ALA A 84 -0.27 8.91 -0.37
CA ALA A 84 0.11 7.79 -1.22
C ALA A 84 -0.59 7.92 -2.58
N ASN A 85 -0.01 7.33 -3.62
CA ASN A 85 -0.62 7.31 -4.94
C ASN A 85 -1.27 5.95 -5.17
N LEU A 86 -2.60 5.91 -5.18
CA LEU A 86 -3.41 4.71 -5.38
C LEU A 86 -4.05 4.66 -6.77
N SER A 87 -3.58 5.45 -7.72
CA SER A 87 -4.13 5.47 -9.07
C SER A 87 -4.05 4.07 -9.69
N GLY A 88 -5.19 3.56 -10.17
CA GLY A 88 -5.27 2.23 -10.78
C GLY A 88 -5.12 1.06 -9.81
N ALA A 89 -5.01 1.32 -8.52
CA ALA A 89 -4.88 0.24 -7.52
C ALA A 89 -6.18 -0.54 -7.37
N ARG A 90 -6.08 -1.83 -7.10
CA ARG A 90 -7.23 -2.72 -6.93
C ARG A 90 -7.43 -3.03 -5.45
N LEU A 91 -8.48 -2.44 -4.88
CA LEU A 91 -8.78 -2.52 -3.44
C LEU A 91 -10.14 -3.14 -3.15
N THR A 92 -10.78 -3.79 -4.13
CA THR A 92 -12.19 -4.22 -4.01
C THR A 92 -12.47 -5.08 -2.79
N THR A 93 -11.52 -5.91 -2.38
CA THR A 93 -11.69 -6.80 -1.22
C THR A 93 -10.74 -6.43 -0.07
N ALA A 94 -10.07 -5.29 -0.14
CA ALA A 94 -9.18 -4.82 0.91
C ALA A 94 -9.96 -4.31 2.11
N ASN A 95 -9.36 -4.40 3.28
CA ASN A 95 -9.91 -3.80 4.50
C ASN A 95 -9.22 -2.47 4.77
N LEU A 96 -9.94 -1.37 4.53
CA LEU A 96 -9.43 0.00 4.72
C LEU A 96 -9.95 0.65 6.00
N ARG A 97 -10.54 -0.11 6.92
CA ARG A 97 -11.13 0.47 8.13
C ARG A 97 -10.06 1.18 8.94
N TRP A 98 -10.39 2.43 9.31
CA TRP A 98 -9.51 3.29 10.11
C TRP A 98 -8.17 3.62 9.46
N ALA A 99 -7.97 3.35 8.19
CA ALA A 99 -6.79 3.79 7.46
C ALA A 99 -6.80 5.32 7.30
N TYR A 100 -5.63 5.92 7.28
CA TYR A 100 -5.46 7.36 7.06
C TYR A 100 -5.18 7.59 5.59
N LEU A 101 -6.12 8.24 4.89
CA LEU A 101 -6.06 8.40 3.43
C LEU A 101 -6.04 9.86 2.98
N LYS A 102 -5.87 10.80 3.91
CA LYS A 102 -5.89 12.22 3.57
C LYS A 102 -4.82 12.54 2.53
N GLY A 103 -5.25 13.15 1.43
CA GLY A 103 -4.36 13.53 0.34
C GLY A 103 -3.88 12.38 -0.53
N ALA A 104 -4.30 11.15 -0.25
CA ALA A 104 -3.98 10.04 -1.14
C ALA A 104 -4.64 10.24 -2.50
N LYS A 105 -3.92 9.90 -3.58
CA LYS A 105 -4.42 10.09 -4.94
C LYS A 105 -5.14 8.84 -5.42
N TYR A 106 -6.22 9.04 -6.17
CA TYR A 106 -6.92 7.96 -6.87
C TYR A 106 -7.36 8.48 -8.23
N ASP A 107 -7.69 7.59 -9.14
CA ASP A 107 -8.18 7.96 -10.46
C ASP A 107 -9.40 7.11 -10.85
N GLN A 108 -9.86 7.28 -12.09
CA GLN A 108 -11.04 6.55 -12.59
C GLN A 108 -10.82 5.04 -12.63
N HIS A 109 -9.58 4.56 -12.58
CA HIS A 109 -9.25 3.14 -12.62
C HIS A 109 -9.04 2.53 -11.23
N THR A 110 -9.00 3.34 -10.18
CA THR A 110 -8.89 2.84 -8.81
C THR A 110 -10.17 2.11 -8.42
N GLU A 111 -10.04 0.88 -7.95
CA GLU A 111 -11.19 0.05 -7.55
C GLU A 111 -11.23 -0.03 -6.03
N PHE A 112 -12.30 0.53 -5.45
CA PHE A 112 -12.48 0.58 -4.00
C PHE A 112 -13.42 -0.52 -3.50
N PRO A 113 -13.36 -0.88 -2.21
CA PRO A 113 -14.36 -1.76 -1.61
C PRO A 113 -15.76 -1.16 -1.72
N ASN A 114 -16.78 -2.01 -1.74
CA ASN A 114 -18.17 -1.56 -1.77
C ASN A 114 -18.45 -0.62 -0.61
N GLY A 115 -19.09 0.51 -0.91
CA GLY A 115 -19.48 1.49 0.09
C GLY A 115 -18.37 2.43 0.54
N PHE A 116 -17.16 2.25 0.05
CA PHE A 116 -16.07 3.17 0.37
C PHE A 116 -16.26 4.50 -0.39
N ASP A 117 -16.15 5.61 0.30
CA ASP A 117 -16.27 6.95 -0.29
C ASP A 117 -14.91 7.66 -0.22
N PRO A 118 -14.20 7.77 -1.35
CA PRO A 118 -12.89 8.43 -1.34
C PRO A 118 -12.97 9.92 -1.03
N VAL A 119 -14.08 10.58 -1.36
CA VAL A 119 -14.25 12.00 -1.05
C VAL A 119 -14.37 12.19 0.46
N ALA A 120 -15.16 11.34 1.12
CA ALA A 120 -15.29 11.39 2.58
C ALA A 120 -13.98 11.05 3.29
N ALA A 121 -13.09 10.33 2.62
CA ALA A 121 -11.77 9.97 3.15
C ALA A 121 -10.70 11.05 2.87
N TRP A 122 -11.08 12.18 2.29
CA TRP A 122 -10.17 13.29 1.94
C TRP A 122 -9.12 12.91 0.91
N MET A 123 -9.44 11.96 0.05
CA MET A 123 -8.58 11.59 -1.08
C MET A 123 -8.69 12.61 -2.20
N VAL A 124 -7.71 12.62 -3.10
CA VAL A 124 -7.61 13.57 -4.21
C VAL A 124 -7.76 12.83 -5.53
N LEU A 125 -8.76 13.23 -6.32
CA LEU A 125 -8.96 12.67 -7.65
C LEU A 125 -7.90 13.20 -8.61
N SER A 126 -7.15 12.29 -9.19
CA SER A 126 -6.15 12.63 -10.21
C SER A 126 -6.82 12.53 -11.59
N VAL A 127 -6.85 13.63 -12.30
CA VAL A 127 -7.48 13.70 -13.64
C VAL A 127 -6.40 13.93 -14.69
N GLU A 128 -6.21 12.98 -15.53
CA GLU A 128 -5.30 13.13 -16.65
C GLU A 128 -5.92 12.64 -17.93
#